data_f5e0b41b1e20035afd5f092b9c997be5
#
_entry.id   f5e0b41b1e20035afd5f092b9c997be5
#
_cell.length_a   1.000
_cell.length_b   1.000
_cell.length_c   1.000
_cell.angle_alpha   90.00
_cell.angle_beta   90.00
_cell.angle_gamma   90.00
#
_symmetry.space_group_name_H-M   'P 1'
#
loop_
_entity.id
_entity.type
_entity.pdbx_description
1 polymer ?
#
loop_
_entity_poly.entity_id
_entity_poly.type
_entity_poly.pdbx_seq_one_letter_code
_entity_poly.pdbx_strand_id
1 'polypeptide(L)'
;GHELARDISPDDPIYDDIQLLRTEIERCRVILSELDVVQGRRTIDDEPPVPVTLLIDELIYQRVGTDDINFTITHDGITNGEILRVTRRPEWLHALETLMQNAKQFALHEVNIHISWTDENVNVSIIDDGAGFSPLVLAHAGQPWNSSRIGQGGHRGLGLFIARTLLESIGGSVYFGNANGGGGNVELKVPLAEL
;
A
#
# COMPACT_ATOMS: atom_id res chain seq x y z
N GLY A 1 5.20 -18.19 21.98
CA GLY A 1 6.23 -17.14 21.85
C GLY A 1 6.09 -15.96 22.80
N HIS A 2 4.89 -15.67 23.30
CA HIS A 2 4.67 -14.55 24.24
C HIS A 2 5.09 -14.88 25.69
N GLU A 3 5.10 -16.14 26.09
CA GLU A 3 5.47 -16.55 27.47
C GLU A 3 6.97 -16.53 27.72
N LEU A 4 7.78 -16.95 26.75
CA LEU A 4 9.25 -17.04 26.92
C LEU A 4 9.96 -15.69 27.03
N ALA A 5 9.34 -14.60 26.63
CA ALA A 5 9.97 -13.26 26.67
C ALA A 5 9.65 -12.47 27.96
N ARG A 6 8.81 -12.99 28.84
CA ARG A 6 8.48 -12.34 30.13
C ARG A 6 9.50 -12.61 31.24
N ASP A 7 10.28 -13.69 31.11
CA ASP A 7 11.16 -14.18 32.17
C ASP A 7 12.65 -13.96 31.91
N ILE A 8 13.03 -13.29 30.77
CA ILE A 8 14.41 -13.09 30.41
C ILE A 8 14.77 -11.62 30.61
N SER A 9 15.80 -11.37 31.43
CA SER A 9 16.32 -10.04 31.69
C SER A 9 16.88 -9.41 30.40
N PRO A 10 16.72 -8.08 30.18
CA PRO A 10 17.36 -7.36 29.09
C PRO A 10 18.90 -7.49 29.05
N ASP A 11 19.52 -7.82 30.17
CA ASP A 11 20.97 -8.01 30.32
C ASP A 11 21.44 -9.44 30.00
N ASP A 12 20.51 -10.36 29.66
CA ASP A 12 20.83 -11.74 29.31
C ASP A 12 21.37 -11.79 27.86
N PRO A 13 22.52 -12.43 27.59
CA PRO A 13 23.05 -12.59 26.24
C PRO A 13 22.08 -13.21 25.23
N ILE A 14 21.09 -13.99 25.71
CA ILE A 14 20.05 -14.62 24.89
C ILE A 14 18.93 -13.63 24.53
N TYR A 15 18.83 -12.49 25.21
CA TYR A 15 17.74 -11.51 24.96
C TYR A 15 17.76 -10.97 23.53
N ASP A 16 18.93 -10.61 23.02
CA ASP A 16 19.09 -10.11 21.65
C ASP A 16 18.75 -11.17 20.60
N ASP A 17 19.12 -12.43 20.83
CA ASP A 17 18.77 -13.54 19.95
C ASP A 17 17.26 -13.79 19.92
N ILE A 18 16.58 -13.68 21.06
CA ILE A 18 15.12 -13.80 21.13
C ILE A 18 14.41 -12.65 20.44
N GLN A 19 14.91 -11.43 20.57
CA GLN A 19 14.36 -10.29 19.84
C GLN A 19 14.55 -10.43 18.33
N LEU A 20 15.70 -10.94 17.90
CA LEU A 20 15.98 -11.25 16.50
C LEU A 20 15.02 -12.32 15.97
N LEU A 21 14.85 -13.43 16.70
CA LEU A 21 13.92 -14.50 16.34
C LEU A 21 12.46 -14.02 16.26
N ARG A 22 12.01 -13.20 17.21
CA ARG A 22 10.67 -12.59 17.17
C ARG A 22 10.49 -11.72 15.94
N THR A 23 11.52 -10.95 15.61
CA THR A 23 11.57 -10.10 14.43
C THR A 23 11.45 -10.92 13.15
N GLU A 24 12.18 -12.04 13.04
CA GLU A 24 12.11 -12.90 11.84
C GLU A 24 10.80 -13.70 11.76
N ILE A 25 10.23 -14.13 12.88
CA ILE A 25 8.90 -14.79 12.91
C ILE A 25 7.80 -13.83 12.46
N GLU A 26 7.80 -12.59 12.93
CA GLU A 26 6.83 -11.59 12.49
C GLU A 26 6.98 -11.28 11.01
N ARG A 27 8.20 -11.22 10.52
CA ARG A 27 8.52 -11.10 9.12
C ARG A 27 7.98 -12.25 8.27
N CYS A 28 8.14 -13.49 8.73
CA CYS A 28 7.57 -14.65 8.06
C CYS A 28 6.04 -14.57 8.04
N ARG A 29 5.39 -14.13 9.13
CA ARG A 29 3.94 -13.96 9.20
C ARG A 29 3.43 -12.94 8.20
N VAL A 30 4.09 -11.78 8.10
CA VAL A 30 3.73 -10.74 7.12
C VAL A 30 3.85 -11.30 5.70
N ILE A 31 4.98 -11.90 5.35
CA ILE A 31 5.19 -12.52 4.03
C ILE A 31 4.13 -13.59 3.73
N LEU A 32 3.79 -14.44 4.70
CA LEU A 32 2.77 -15.49 4.53
C LEU A 32 1.37 -14.90 4.38
N SER A 33 1.01 -13.87 5.15
CA SER A 33 -0.30 -13.21 5.02
C SER A 33 -0.46 -12.52 3.66
N GLU A 34 0.61 -12.00 3.13
CA GLU A 34 0.67 -11.34 1.82
C GLU A 34 0.63 -12.37 0.68
N LEU A 35 1.26 -13.54 0.85
CA LEU A 35 1.17 -14.67 -0.09
C LEU A 35 -0.23 -15.30 -0.10
N ASP A 36 -0.96 -15.30 1.03
CA ASP A 36 -2.34 -15.78 1.08
C ASP A 36 -3.29 -14.90 0.24
N VAL A 37 -3.02 -13.60 0.13
CA VAL A 37 -3.73 -12.69 -0.78
C VAL A 37 -3.41 -13.02 -2.25
N VAL A 38 -2.13 -13.26 -2.57
CA VAL A 38 -1.67 -13.63 -3.93
C VAL A 38 -2.24 -14.99 -4.38
N GLN A 39 -2.54 -15.90 -3.45
CA GLN A 39 -3.10 -17.23 -3.78
C GLN A 39 -4.61 -17.27 -3.99
N GLY A 40 -5.30 -16.12 -3.98
CA GLY A 40 -6.69 -15.99 -4.44
C GLY A 40 -7.70 -16.90 -3.71
N ARG A 41 -7.52 -17.20 -2.43
CA ARG A 41 -8.40 -18.11 -1.67
C ARG A 41 -9.77 -17.54 -1.27
N ARG A 42 -10.15 -16.37 -1.79
CA ARG A 42 -11.52 -15.88 -1.70
C ARG A 42 -12.08 -15.74 -3.11
N THR A 43 -13.08 -16.52 -3.43
CA THR A 43 -13.92 -16.36 -4.62
C THR A 43 -14.68 -15.03 -4.50
N ILE A 44 -14.18 -14.00 -5.19
CA ILE A 44 -14.77 -12.63 -5.19
C ILE A 44 -15.75 -12.47 -6.36
N ASP A 45 -15.93 -13.51 -7.15
CA ASP A 45 -16.80 -13.48 -8.35
C ASP A 45 -18.29 -13.18 -8.08
N ASP A 46 -18.71 -13.09 -6.79
CA ASP A 46 -20.10 -12.86 -6.42
C ASP A 46 -20.43 -11.42 -5.94
N GLU A 47 -19.44 -10.53 -5.76
CA GLU A 47 -19.73 -9.15 -5.35
C GLU A 47 -19.93 -8.24 -6.57
N PRO A 48 -21.04 -7.45 -6.61
CA PRO A 48 -21.29 -6.55 -7.73
C PRO A 48 -20.22 -5.44 -7.79
N PRO A 49 -19.82 -5.01 -9.00
CA PRO A 49 -18.90 -3.89 -9.16
C PRO A 49 -19.40 -2.62 -8.45
N VAL A 50 -18.49 -1.90 -7.80
CA VAL A 50 -18.79 -0.66 -7.05
C VAL A 50 -18.12 0.55 -7.71
N PRO A 51 -18.64 1.78 -7.52
CA PRO A 51 -17.95 2.98 -7.97
C PRO A 51 -16.53 3.03 -7.40
N VAL A 52 -15.55 3.33 -8.25
CA VAL A 52 -14.12 3.35 -7.84
C VAL A 52 -13.86 4.35 -6.72
N THR A 53 -14.55 5.47 -6.70
CA THR A 53 -14.47 6.46 -5.63
C THR A 53 -14.97 5.91 -4.29
N LEU A 54 -16.09 5.19 -4.30
CA LEU A 54 -16.63 4.53 -3.10
C LEU A 54 -15.68 3.47 -2.58
N LEU A 55 -15.05 2.69 -3.47
CA LEU A 55 -14.08 1.68 -3.09
C LEU A 55 -12.89 2.30 -2.34
N ILE A 56 -12.36 3.42 -2.85
CA ILE A 56 -11.25 4.12 -2.22
C ILE A 56 -11.67 4.76 -0.89
N ASP A 57 -12.85 5.37 -0.81
CA ASP A 57 -13.41 5.87 0.44
C ASP A 57 -13.52 4.77 1.51
N GLU A 58 -14.06 3.61 1.16
CA GLU A 58 -14.15 2.46 2.07
C GLU A 58 -12.78 1.98 2.56
N LEU A 59 -11.78 1.93 1.68
CA LEU A 59 -10.41 1.56 2.08
C LEU A 59 -9.82 2.56 3.07
N ILE A 60 -10.00 3.86 2.82
CA ILE A 60 -9.52 4.92 3.71
C ILE A 60 -10.17 4.76 5.10
N TYR A 61 -11.50 4.71 5.17
CA TYR A 61 -12.21 4.68 6.45
C TYR A 61 -12.04 3.36 7.23
N GLN A 62 -12.00 2.21 6.54
CA GLN A 62 -12.02 0.91 7.20
C GLN A 62 -10.62 0.34 7.47
N ARG A 63 -9.62 0.68 6.66
CA ARG A 63 -8.31 0.03 6.70
C ARG A 63 -7.14 0.96 6.90
N VAL A 64 -7.13 2.12 6.23
CA VAL A 64 -6.05 3.09 6.35
C VAL A 64 -6.22 3.95 7.60
N GLY A 65 -7.47 4.34 7.90
CA GLY A 65 -7.80 5.30 8.96
C GLY A 65 -7.39 6.73 8.59
N THR A 66 -8.08 7.70 9.13
CA THR A 66 -7.82 9.13 8.83
C THR A 66 -6.94 9.80 9.88
N ASP A 67 -7.07 9.43 11.16
CA ASP A 67 -6.40 10.05 12.31
C ASP A 67 -6.23 11.57 12.11
N ASP A 68 -4.97 12.06 12.08
CA ASP A 68 -4.66 13.50 11.88
C ASP A 68 -4.39 13.88 10.42
N ILE A 69 -4.58 12.96 9.45
CA ILE A 69 -4.32 13.18 8.03
C ILE A 69 -5.62 13.33 7.26
N ASN A 70 -5.72 14.40 6.47
CA ASN A 70 -6.85 14.67 5.61
C ASN A 70 -6.68 13.97 4.25
N PHE A 71 -7.67 13.17 3.84
CA PHE A 71 -7.69 12.54 2.52
C PHE A 71 -8.67 13.29 1.61
N THR A 72 -8.19 13.70 0.44
CA THR A 72 -9.01 14.32 -0.60
C THR A 72 -9.03 13.42 -1.83
N ILE A 73 -10.23 13.05 -2.30
CA ILE A 73 -10.41 12.25 -3.52
C ILE A 73 -10.96 13.15 -4.61
N THR A 74 -10.28 13.16 -5.75
CA THR A 74 -10.72 13.83 -6.98
C THR A 74 -10.72 12.83 -8.12
N HIS A 75 -11.52 13.06 -9.16
CA HIS A 75 -11.51 12.22 -10.34
C HIS A 75 -11.75 13.02 -11.61
N ASP A 76 -11.10 12.60 -12.69
CA ASP A 76 -11.38 13.02 -14.05
C ASP A 76 -12.09 11.90 -14.78
N GLY A 77 -13.19 12.25 -15.36
CA GLY A 77 -13.92 11.36 -16.25
C GLY A 77 -15.30 11.03 -15.74
N ILE A 78 -16.20 11.10 -16.66
CA ILE A 78 -17.54 10.53 -16.60
C ILE A 78 -17.69 9.80 -17.93
N THR A 79 -17.62 8.48 -17.91
CA THR A 79 -17.93 7.68 -19.10
C THR A 79 -19.45 7.51 -19.14
N ASN A 80 -20.10 8.06 -20.17
CA ASN A 80 -21.55 8.04 -20.33
C ASN A 80 -22.38 8.63 -19.15
N GLY A 81 -21.83 9.58 -18.40
CA GLY A 81 -22.51 10.19 -17.25
C GLY A 81 -22.38 9.42 -15.93
N GLU A 82 -21.62 8.35 -15.88
CA GLU A 82 -21.45 7.50 -14.69
C GLU A 82 -19.98 7.41 -14.26
N ILE A 83 -19.77 7.27 -12.94
CA ILE A 83 -18.48 6.97 -12.36
C ILE A 83 -18.13 5.53 -12.67
N LEU A 84 -16.84 5.29 -13.02
CA LEU A 84 -16.31 3.95 -13.29
C LEU A 84 -16.64 3.00 -12.14
N ARG A 85 -17.11 1.80 -12.48
CA ARG A 85 -17.35 0.71 -11.54
C ARG A 85 -16.27 -0.36 -11.69
N VAL A 86 -15.76 -0.83 -10.57
CA VAL A 86 -14.67 -1.81 -10.51
C VAL A 86 -15.02 -2.95 -9.56
N THR A 87 -14.43 -4.11 -9.77
CA THR A 87 -14.56 -5.26 -8.86
C THR A 87 -13.57 -5.15 -7.69
N ARG A 88 -13.88 -5.87 -6.60
CA ARG A 88 -13.06 -5.86 -5.39
C ARG A 88 -11.91 -6.89 -5.46
N ARG A 89 -11.08 -6.84 -6.52
CA ARG A 89 -9.93 -7.76 -6.63
C ARG A 89 -8.97 -7.60 -5.44
N PRO A 90 -8.57 -8.69 -4.78
CA PRO A 90 -7.69 -8.63 -3.61
C PRO A 90 -6.37 -7.96 -3.90
N GLU A 91 -5.77 -8.25 -5.05
CA GLU A 91 -4.49 -7.69 -5.47
C GLU A 91 -4.55 -6.17 -5.59
N TRP A 92 -5.63 -5.68 -6.22
CA TRP A 92 -5.92 -4.26 -6.37
C TRP A 92 -6.16 -3.58 -5.02
N LEU A 93 -7.04 -4.15 -4.19
CA LEU A 93 -7.38 -3.61 -2.87
C LEU A 93 -6.15 -3.52 -1.96
N HIS A 94 -5.36 -4.60 -1.90
CA HIS A 94 -4.18 -4.64 -1.03
C HIS A 94 -3.07 -3.70 -1.51
N ALA A 95 -2.86 -3.59 -2.83
CA ALA A 95 -1.92 -2.62 -3.38
C ALA A 95 -2.32 -1.19 -3.04
N LEU A 96 -3.59 -0.81 -3.26
CA LEU A 96 -4.11 0.52 -2.90
C LEU A 96 -3.96 0.80 -1.40
N GLU A 97 -4.40 -0.14 -0.54
CA GLU A 97 -4.29 -0.01 0.91
C GLU A 97 -2.83 0.25 1.33
N THR A 98 -1.90 -0.56 0.82
CA THR A 98 -0.47 -0.44 1.15
C THR A 98 0.11 0.91 0.71
N LEU A 99 -0.24 1.38 -0.50
CA LEU A 99 0.24 2.65 -1.02
C LEU A 99 -0.36 3.85 -0.28
N MET A 100 -1.65 3.79 0.07
CA MET A 100 -2.31 4.83 0.86
C MET A 100 -1.78 4.87 2.30
N GLN A 101 -1.53 3.72 2.93
CA GLN A 101 -0.89 3.65 4.25
C GLN A 101 0.52 4.25 4.23
N ASN A 102 1.27 3.99 3.15
CA ASN A 102 2.59 4.59 2.98
C ASN A 102 2.48 6.12 2.84
N ALA A 103 1.59 6.63 2.00
CA ALA A 103 1.37 8.07 1.84
C ALA A 103 0.96 8.72 3.18
N LYS A 104 -0.02 8.15 3.89
CA LYS A 104 -0.43 8.61 5.23
C LYS A 104 0.74 8.69 6.21
N GLN A 105 1.61 7.68 6.21
CA GLN A 105 2.75 7.61 7.13
C GLN A 105 3.77 8.74 6.92
N PHE A 106 3.91 9.23 5.69
CA PHE A 106 4.89 10.25 5.32
C PHE A 106 4.29 11.64 5.17
N ALA A 107 2.96 11.74 5.05
CA ALA A 107 2.25 13.00 5.02
C ALA A 107 2.46 13.83 6.29
N LEU A 108 2.42 15.15 6.15
CA LEU A 108 2.39 16.10 7.25
C LEU A 108 0.95 16.42 7.68
N HIS A 109 0.05 16.64 6.70
CA HIS A 109 -1.33 17.04 6.94
C HIS A 109 -2.32 16.42 5.96
N GLU A 110 -1.92 16.17 4.70
CA GLU A 110 -2.85 15.74 3.67
C GLU A 110 -2.30 14.72 2.69
N VAL A 111 -3.21 13.88 2.19
CA VAL A 111 -2.99 12.98 1.07
C VAL A 111 -4.05 13.25 0.01
N ASN A 112 -3.62 13.56 -1.20
CA ASN A 112 -4.47 13.80 -2.35
C ASN A 112 -4.48 12.57 -3.26
N ILE A 113 -5.67 12.03 -3.53
CA ILE A 113 -5.88 10.88 -4.42
C ILE A 113 -6.61 11.39 -5.65
N HIS A 114 -6.00 11.22 -6.82
CA HIS A 114 -6.60 11.56 -8.08
C HIS A 114 -6.81 10.32 -8.93
N ILE A 115 -8.03 10.12 -9.44
CA ILE A 115 -8.44 8.96 -10.23
C ILE A 115 -8.80 9.42 -11.63
N SER A 116 -8.19 8.82 -12.64
CA SER A 116 -8.60 9.00 -14.03
C SER A 116 -8.72 7.65 -14.75
N TRP A 117 -9.53 7.59 -15.80
CA TRP A 117 -9.70 6.36 -16.56
C TRP A 117 -9.93 6.61 -18.04
N THR A 118 -9.60 5.61 -18.80
CA THR A 118 -9.90 5.49 -20.24
C THR A 118 -10.67 4.19 -20.46
N ASP A 119 -11.02 3.88 -21.70
CA ASP A 119 -11.63 2.59 -22.05
C ASP A 119 -10.72 1.39 -21.79
N GLU A 120 -9.42 1.63 -21.61
CA GLU A 120 -8.42 0.57 -21.45
C GLU A 120 -7.87 0.47 -20.02
N ASN A 121 -7.72 1.60 -19.32
CA ASN A 121 -6.94 1.66 -18.08
C ASN A 121 -7.58 2.57 -17.04
N VAL A 122 -7.37 2.22 -15.78
CA VAL A 122 -7.55 3.09 -14.62
C VAL A 122 -6.19 3.56 -14.14
N ASN A 123 -6.07 4.86 -13.89
CA ASN A 123 -4.89 5.48 -13.30
C ASN A 123 -5.28 6.08 -11.94
N VAL A 124 -4.48 5.83 -10.92
CA VAL A 124 -4.63 6.46 -9.61
C VAL A 124 -3.31 7.10 -9.23
N SER A 125 -3.33 8.38 -8.90
CA SER A 125 -2.21 9.13 -8.34
C SER A 125 -2.47 9.37 -6.87
N ILE A 126 -1.48 9.06 -6.01
CA ILE A 126 -1.51 9.26 -4.57
C ILE A 126 -0.36 10.19 -4.22
N ILE A 127 -0.68 11.39 -3.74
CA ILE A 127 0.29 12.45 -3.44
C ILE A 127 0.16 12.82 -1.97
N ASP A 128 1.27 12.72 -1.23
CA ASP A 128 1.36 13.24 0.14
C ASP A 128 2.03 14.63 0.16
N ASP A 129 1.84 15.39 1.24
CA ASP A 129 2.48 16.69 1.48
C ASP A 129 3.76 16.59 2.34
N GLY A 130 4.37 15.42 2.41
CA GLY A 130 5.55 15.15 3.19
C GLY A 130 6.86 15.59 2.53
N ALA A 131 7.96 15.04 3.00
CA ALA A 131 9.29 15.33 2.50
C ALA A 131 9.58 14.71 1.10
N GLY A 132 8.72 13.81 0.64
CA GLY A 132 8.93 13.04 -0.59
C GLY A 132 10.00 11.96 -0.46
N PHE A 133 10.24 11.28 -1.56
CA PHE A 133 11.24 10.23 -1.65
C PHE A 133 12.64 10.82 -1.86
N SER A 134 13.62 10.38 -1.08
CA SER A 134 15.02 10.72 -1.35
C SER A 134 15.49 10.05 -2.65
N PRO A 135 16.54 10.60 -3.33
CA PRO A 135 17.10 9.99 -4.54
C PRO A 135 17.51 8.53 -4.35
N LEU A 136 18.04 8.20 -3.16
CA LEU A 136 18.42 6.84 -2.82
C LEU A 136 17.21 5.91 -2.74
N VAL A 137 16.10 6.36 -2.16
CA VAL A 137 14.86 5.60 -2.08
C VAL A 137 14.26 5.41 -3.48
N LEU A 138 14.23 6.46 -4.31
CA LEU A 138 13.70 6.36 -5.68
C LEU A 138 14.50 5.39 -6.55
N ALA A 139 15.82 5.37 -6.42
CA ALA A 139 16.68 4.45 -7.19
C ALA A 139 16.35 2.97 -6.92
N HIS A 140 15.70 2.68 -5.79
CA HIS A 140 15.38 1.32 -5.36
C HIS A 140 13.90 1.10 -5.00
N ALA A 141 13.04 2.09 -5.24
CA ALA A 141 11.61 1.99 -4.92
C ALA A 141 10.97 0.77 -5.60
N GLY A 142 10.19 0.02 -4.84
CA GLY A 142 9.59 -1.23 -5.32
C GLY A 142 10.57 -2.39 -5.46
N GLN A 143 11.80 -2.30 -4.95
CA GLN A 143 12.68 -3.44 -4.74
C GLN A 143 12.57 -3.96 -3.30
N PRO A 144 12.77 -5.27 -3.05
CA PRO A 144 12.73 -5.79 -1.70
C PRO A 144 13.85 -5.16 -0.82
N TRP A 145 13.54 -4.93 0.47
CA TRP A 145 14.50 -4.49 1.50
C TRP A 145 14.96 -3.03 1.49
N ASN A 146 14.38 -2.18 0.66
CA ASN A 146 14.75 -0.77 0.60
C ASN A 146 13.76 0.13 1.36
N SER A 147 14.05 0.38 2.64
CA SER A 147 13.35 1.38 3.44
C SER A 147 14.36 2.29 4.12
N SER A 148 14.13 3.60 4.08
CA SER A 148 14.90 4.59 4.83
C SER A 148 14.74 4.46 6.36
N ARG A 149 13.81 3.62 6.82
CA ARG A 149 13.49 3.37 8.25
C ARG A 149 13.79 1.94 8.69
N ILE A 150 14.81 1.30 8.16
CA ILE A 150 15.30 0.00 8.66
C ILE A 150 15.66 0.17 10.15
N GLY A 151 14.92 -0.49 11.03
CA GLY A 151 15.15 -0.48 12.48
C GLY A 151 14.21 0.37 13.35
N GLN A 152 13.30 1.17 12.78
CA GLN A 152 12.31 1.90 13.55
C GLN A 152 10.89 1.38 13.27
N GLY A 153 10.35 0.57 14.18
CA GLY A 153 8.92 0.29 14.25
C GLY A 153 8.30 -0.56 13.15
N GLY A 154 8.94 -1.64 12.71
CA GLY A 154 8.23 -2.73 11.99
C GLY A 154 7.95 -2.53 10.49
N HIS A 155 8.15 -1.37 9.90
CA HIS A 155 7.92 -1.13 8.47
C HIS A 155 9.21 -1.36 7.68
N ARG A 156 9.32 -2.48 7.00
CA ARG A 156 10.58 -3.08 6.52
C ARG A 156 10.89 -2.85 5.05
N GLY A 157 10.38 -1.81 4.44
CA GLY A 157 10.65 -1.53 3.02
C GLY A 157 10.05 -2.53 2.04
N LEU A 158 9.19 -3.43 2.51
CA LEU A 158 8.52 -4.43 1.67
C LEU A 158 7.21 -3.92 1.05
N GLY A 159 6.53 -2.95 1.68
CA GLY A 159 5.21 -2.50 1.24
C GLY A 159 5.20 -2.06 -0.23
N LEU A 160 6.11 -1.19 -0.64
CA LEU A 160 6.18 -0.74 -2.04
C LEU A 160 6.52 -1.87 -3.02
N PHE A 161 7.37 -2.83 -2.59
CA PHE A 161 7.68 -4.02 -3.39
C PHE A 161 6.47 -4.92 -3.56
N ILE A 162 5.71 -5.16 -2.49
CA ILE A 162 4.52 -5.98 -2.51
C ILE A 162 3.43 -5.33 -3.36
N ALA A 163 3.16 -4.04 -3.16
CA ALA A 163 2.21 -3.30 -3.97
C ALA A 163 2.56 -3.38 -5.47
N ARG A 164 3.85 -3.23 -5.82
CA ARG A 164 4.33 -3.43 -7.19
C ARG A 164 4.04 -4.84 -7.70
N THR A 165 4.42 -5.87 -6.94
CA THR A 165 4.25 -7.27 -7.34
C THR A 165 2.78 -7.62 -7.55
N LEU A 166 1.88 -7.14 -6.66
CA LEU A 166 0.44 -7.35 -6.78
C LEU A 166 -0.12 -6.66 -8.02
N LEU A 167 0.28 -5.41 -8.31
CA LEU A 167 -0.17 -4.70 -9.50
C LEU A 167 0.33 -5.37 -10.77
N GLU A 168 1.60 -5.79 -10.82
CA GLU A 168 2.18 -6.50 -11.96
C GLU A 168 1.49 -7.85 -12.21
N SER A 169 1.02 -8.55 -11.16
CA SER A 169 0.30 -9.82 -11.29
C SER A 169 -1.06 -9.70 -12.01
N ILE A 170 -1.64 -8.50 -12.01
CA ILE A 170 -2.88 -8.16 -12.72
C ILE A 170 -2.61 -7.26 -13.94
N GLY A 171 -1.41 -7.33 -14.52
CA GLY A 171 -1.04 -6.56 -15.70
C GLY A 171 -0.91 -5.06 -15.50
N GLY A 172 -0.93 -4.58 -14.25
CA GLY A 172 -0.76 -3.19 -13.89
C GLY A 172 0.71 -2.78 -13.76
N SER A 173 0.93 -1.51 -13.43
CA SER A 173 2.25 -0.94 -13.16
C SER A 173 2.16 0.14 -12.10
N VAL A 174 3.29 0.41 -11.43
CA VAL A 174 3.41 1.51 -10.46
C VAL A 174 4.70 2.29 -10.71
N TYR A 175 4.58 3.61 -10.60
CA TYR A 175 5.69 4.55 -10.68
C TYR A 175 5.80 5.31 -9.36
N PHE A 176 7.03 5.51 -8.90
CA PHE A 176 7.35 6.28 -7.69
C PHE A 176 8.15 7.51 -8.06
N GLY A 177 7.73 8.67 -7.57
CA GLY A 177 8.36 9.95 -7.82
C GLY A 177 8.04 10.98 -6.73
N ASN A 178 8.37 12.22 -7.00
CA ASN A 178 8.00 13.35 -6.15
C ASN A 178 7.12 14.32 -6.93
N ALA A 179 6.17 14.93 -6.23
CA ALA A 179 5.32 15.97 -6.80
C ALA A 179 6.08 17.28 -6.99
N ASN A 180 5.72 18.08 -8.01
CA ASN A 180 6.34 19.37 -8.28
C ASN A 180 6.25 20.38 -7.12
N GLY A 181 5.24 20.22 -6.26
CA GLY A 181 5.03 21.06 -5.06
C GLY A 181 5.69 20.55 -3.78
N GLY A 182 6.42 19.44 -3.85
CA GLY A 182 6.92 18.68 -2.70
C GLY A 182 6.01 17.48 -2.39
N GLY A 183 6.51 16.58 -1.54
CA GLY A 183 5.84 15.33 -1.18
C GLY A 183 6.09 14.18 -2.14
N GLY A 184 5.76 12.97 -1.71
CA GLY A 184 5.83 11.78 -2.54
C GLY A 184 4.67 11.75 -3.54
N ASN A 185 4.91 11.19 -4.71
CA ASN A 185 3.91 10.89 -5.72
C ASN A 185 4.04 9.42 -6.14
N VAL A 186 2.95 8.68 -6.02
CA VAL A 186 2.85 7.30 -6.47
C VAL A 186 1.74 7.22 -7.51
N GLU A 187 2.11 6.81 -8.72
CA GLU A 187 1.17 6.65 -9.83
C GLU A 187 1.03 5.16 -10.16
N LEU A 188 -0.19 4.67 -10.16
CA LEU A 188 -0.48 3.31 -10.55
C LEU A 188 -1.43 3.29 -11.73
N LYS A 189 -1.20 2.32 -12.60
CA LYS A 189 -2.00 2.08 -13.81
C LYS A 189 -2.40 0.61 -13.85
N VAL A 190 -3.69 0.33 -14.03
CA VAL A 190 -4.22 -1.03 -14.10
C VAL A 190 -5.14 -1.15 -15.32
N PRO A 191 -5.04 -2.24 -16.10
CA PRO A 191 -5.97 -2.50 -17.20
C PRO A 191 -7.40 -2.62 -16.66
N LEU A 192 -8.35 -1.93 -17.31
CA LEU A 192 -9.75 -1.94 -16.90
C LEU A 192 -10.37 -3.35 -16.97
N ALA A 193 -9.89 -4.17 -17.91
CA ALA A 193 -10.34 -5.56 -18.05
C ALA A 193 -10.02 -6.45 -16.85
N GLU A 194 -9.13 -5.99 -15.96
CA GLU A 194 -8.71 -6.69 -14.75
C GLU A 194 -9.40 -6.16 -13.49
N LEU A 195 -10.26 -5.17 -13.61
CA LEU A 195 -11.01 -4.54 -12.52
C LEU A 195 -12.52 -4.66 -12.74
#